data_3f73fe9c95604444426a345d9679d0a0
#
_entry.id   3f73fe9c95604444426a345d9679d0a0
#
_cell.length_a   1.000
_cell.length_b   1.000
_cell.length_c   1.000
_cell.angle_alpha   90.00
_cell.angle_beta   90.00
_cell.angle_gamma   90.00
#
_symmetry.space_group_name_H-M   'P 1'
#
loop_
_entity.id
_entity.type
_entity.pdbx_description
1 polymer ?
#
loop_
_entity_poly.entity_id
_entity_poly.type
_entity_poly.pdbx_seq_one_letter_code
_entity_poly.pdbx_strand_id
1 'polypeptide(L)'
;MMPPSVSCRACSSACSSLQAIARDCVYSVSANPNTYSPSVSRTANVRFSFQTVRIRPNTRISPNLTRQSSRRAFHSTPTFSFERPSPSKISYRVAASSSGKGRRFHPIKNAYNFDPEVDALGVSKDKNPISRRRNRPDSGEDAFFVSRIGNRISDHQDNNAEAVAFGVADGVGGWTESRVDPADFSHGLCGYMAQTAQTWHEPAEHLRPKQLLQAGYDHVVADSTIRAGGSTASVGVALPDGRVELANLGDSGTVLVRRAAVHHYSVPQTHGFNTPYQLSVIPPRMRAQASVFGGAFLEDFPRDASVTNVQMQHGDVLIVATDGVFDNINNQDILKLITSRMIMTGAWTATDSGVMVSKNLRALTAPGGLVGALPTSSGAPLPQRDSTDSEPKPEDQVTLQSVLAATVAGEAKMASVDYRRDGPFAKEAQRYYPGDYYRGGKVDDICVVVVIAIDDGIAADQV
;
A
#
# COMPACT_ATOMS: atom_id res chain seq x y z
N MET A 1 31.48 -16.14 44.60
CA MET A 1 31.95 -14.83 44.11
C MET A 1 31.40 -14.65 42.72
N MET A 2 30.35 -13.86 42.58
CA MET A 2 29.78 -13.45 41.28
C MET A 2 30.36 -12.07 40.91
N PRO A 3 30.70 -11.79 39.64
CA PRO A 3 31.12 -10.46 39.22
C PRO A 3 29.91 -9.54 39.00
N PRO A 4 30.06 -8.21 39.10
CA PRO A 4 28.98 -7.27 39.09
C PRO A 4 28.48 -6.99 37.67
N SER A 5 27.15 -6.84 37.52
CA SER A 5 26.47 -6.44 36.33
C SER A 5 26.75 -4.96 35.98
N VAL A 6 27.31 -4.71 34.81
CA VAL A 6 27.45 -3.37 34.25
C VAL A 6 26.10 -2.98 33.56
N SER A 7 25.38 -2.05 34.16
CA SER A 7 24.16 -1.47 33.63
C SER A 7 24.53 -0.44 32.57
N CYS A 8 24.21 -0.73 31.32
CA CYS A 8 24.35 0.21 30.21
C CYS A 8 23.15 1.21 30.21
N ARG A 9 23.36 2.41 30.77
CA ARG A 9 22.37 3.49 30.83
C ARG A 9 22.21 4.29 29.52
N ALA A 10 22.98 4.00 28.48
CA ALA A 10 22.98 4.78 27.24
C ALA A 10 21.95 4.29 26.18
N CYS A 11 21.40 3.06 26.28
CA CYS A 11 20.41 2.53 25.35
C CYS A 11 18.97 2.94 25.61
N SER A 12 18.66 3.58 26.77
CA SER A 12 17.26 3.84 27.15
C SER A 12 16.69 5.16 26.60
N SER A 13 17.50 6.13 26.19
CA SER A 13 16.98 7.45 25.79
C SER A 13 16.53 7.53 24.31
N ALA A 14 17.24 6.88 23.40
CA ALA A 14 16.87 6.88 21.98
C ALA A 14 15.63 5.99 21.70
N CYS A 15 15.51 4.88 22.42
CA CYS A 15 14.33 4.01 22.33
C CYS A 15 13.08 4.67 22.94
N SER A 16 13.28 5.54 23.95
CA SER A 16 12.21 6.30 24.60
C SER A 16 11.63 7.39 23.69
N SER A 17 12.42 8.04 22.84
CA SER A 17 11.94 9.08 21.93
C SER A 17 11.07 8.52 20.79
N LEU A 18 11.41 7.36 20.23
CA LEU A 18 10.57 6.70 19.23
C LEU A 18 9.29 6.09 19.85
N GLN A 19 9.36 5.61 21.08
CA GLN A 19 8.18 5.17 21.84
C GLN A 19 7.31 6.33 22.32
N ALA A 20 7.87 7.50 22.61
CA ALA A 20 7.13 8.71 22.93
C ALA A 20 6.35 9.22 21.71
N ILE A 21 6.94 9.23 20.52
CA ILE A 21 6.25 9.59 19.28
C ILE A 21 5.04 8.67 19.01
N ALA A 22 5.12 7.39 19.38
CA ALA A 22 4.00 6.47 19.28
C ALA A 22 2.93 6.70 20.39
N ARG A 23 3.31 7.22 21.57
CA ARG A 23 2.39 7.46 22.70
C ARG A 23 1.71 8.82 22.66
N ASP A 24 2.40 9.87 22.23
CA ASP A 24 1.85 11.24 22.29
C ASP A 24 0.74 11.50 21.25
N CYS A 25 0.64 10.70 20.19
CA CYS A 25 -0.49 10.77 19.25
C CYS A 25 -1.81 10.19 19.79
N VAL A 26 -1.80 9.45 20.92
CA VAL A 26 -2.99 8.79 21.48
C VAL A 26 -3.70 9.66 22.52
N TYR A 27 -3.05 10.68 23.10
CA TYR A 27 -3.56 11.39 24.30
C TYR A 27 -3.98 12.84 24.12
N SER A 28 -4.02 13.41 22.93
CA SER A 28 -4.40 14.83 22.75
C SER A 28 -5.77 15.07 22.11
N VAL A 29 -6.72 14.17 22.26
CA VAL A 29 -8.13 14.46 21.97
C VAL A 29 -8.93 14.39 23.26
N SER A 30 -8.94 15.51 24.01
CA SER A 30 -9.85 15.77 25.10
C SER A 30 -11.25 16.02 24.51
N ALA A 31 -12.18 15.11 24.78
CA ALA A 31 -13.59 15.27 24.44
C ALA A 31 -14.25 16.26 25.37
N ASN A 32 -14.91 17.27 24.83
CA ASN A 32 -15.84 18.12 25.52
C ASN A 32 -17.26 17.62 25.24
N PRO A 33 -18.05 17.18 26.22
CA PRO A 33 -19.42 16.72 26.00
C PRO A 33 -20.40 17.85 26.19
N ASN A 34 -21.05 18.33 25.14
CA ASN A 34 -22.30 19.05 25.30
C ASN A 34 -23.25 18.81 24.10
N THR A 35 -24.30 18.10 24.45
CA THR A 35 -25.72 18.18 24.05
C THR A 35 -26.08 18.65 22.65
N TYR A 36 -26.71 17.76 21.88
CA TYR A 36 -27.89 18.13 21.08
C TYR A 36 -28.84 16.92 20.87
N SER A 37 -30.13 17.14 21.13
CA SER A 37 -31.23 16.22 20.94
C SER A 37 -31.67 16.15 19.48
N PRO A 38 -32.31 15.04 19.04
CA PRO A 38 -32.69 14.86 17.63
C PRO A 38 -34.04 15.51 17.36
N SER A 39 -34.12 16.36 16.34
CA SER A 39 -35.39 16.76 15.73
C SER A 39 -35.59 16.01 14.41
N VAL A 40 -36.69 15.29 14.35
CA VAL A 40 -37.24 14.60 13.17
C VAL A 40 -37.72 15.64 12.17
N SER A 41 -37.28 15.58 10.91
CA SER A 41 -37.98 16.21 9.78
C SER A 41 -37.91 15.42 8.50
N ARG A 42 -39.06 15.18 8.03
CA ARG A 42 -39.68 14.58 6.85
C ARG A 42 -38.87 14.62 5.53
N THR A 43 -38.95 13.49 4.86
CA THR A 43 -38.69 13.20 3.45
C THR A 43 -39.24 14.26 2.49
N ALA A 44 -38.36 14.74 1.59
CA ALA A 44 -38.77 15.39 0.35
C ALA A 44 -38.20 14.58 -0.84
N ASN A 45 -39.13 13.97 -1.58
CA ASN A 45 -38.85 13.32 -2.87
C ASN A 45 -38.58 14.40 -3.92
N VAL A 46 -37.38 14.43 -4.48
CA VAL A 46 -37.06 15.21 -5.68
C VAL A 46 -37.00 14.27 -6.87
N ARG A 47 -38.03 14.39 -7.74
CA ARG A 47 -38.03 13.76 -9.07
C ARG A 47 -37.22 14.63 -10.04
N PHE A 48 -36.15 14.08 -10.60
CA PHE A 48 -35.50 14.68 -11.78
C PHE A 48 -36.17 14.21 -13.05
N SER A 49 -36.73 15.14 -13.80
CA SER A 49 -37.24 14.93 -15.17
C SER A 49 -36.15 15.33 -16.15
N PHE A 50 -35.75 14.38 -17.01
CA PHE A 50 -34.87 14.64 -18.15
C PHE A 50 -35.68 15.24 -19.29
N GLN A 51 -35.37 16.48 -19.68
CA GLN A 51 -35.85 17.05 -20.96
C GLN A 51 -34.78 16.79 -22.02
N THR A 52 -35.18 16.02 -23.01
CA THR A 52 -34.44 15.78 -24.25
C THR A 52 -34.64 16.97 -25.20
N VAL A 53 -33.56 17.73 -25.46
CA VAL A 53 -33.57 18.77 -26.49
C VAL A 53 -33.21 18.13 -27.84
N ARG A 54 -34.19 18.06 -28.77
CA ARG A 54 -33.97 17.68 -30.15
C ARG A 54 -33.54 18.93 -30.93
N ILE A 55 -32.34 18.92 -31.51
CA ILE A 55 -31.88 19.89 -32.50
C ILE A 55 -32.20 19.35 -33.89
N ARG A 56 -33.01 20.07 -34.64
CA ARG A 56 -33.29 19.81 -36.07
C ARG A 56 -32.24 20.52 -36.94
N PRO A 57 -31.82 19.94 -38.06
CA PRO A 57 -30.96 20.60 -39.01
C PRO A 57 -31.77 21.47 -39.98
N ASN A 58 -31.33 22.68 -40.29
CA ASN A 58 -31.91 23.47 -41.39
C ASN A 58 -30.83 24.07 -42.30
N THR A 59 -30.92 23.58 -43.53
CA THR A 59 -30.85 24.21 -44.85
C THR A 59 -29.70 25.15 -45.23
N ARG A 60 -29.14 24.75 -46.37
CA ARG A 60 -28.30 25.42 -47.34
C ARG A 60 -28.77 26.84 -47.69
N ILE A 61 -27.82 27.78 -47.85
CA ILE A 61 -27.82 28.83 -48.90
C ILE A 61 -26.35 29.12 -49.24
N SER A 62 -25.93 28.94 -50.49
CA SER A 62 -24.91 29.69 -51.22
C SER A 62 -25.66 30.64 -52.20
N PRO A 63 -25.10 31.66 -52.83
CA PRO A 63 -23.72 31.81 -53.30
C PRO A 63 -23.13 33.26 -53.35
N ASN A 64 -21.84 33.31 -53.73
CA ASN A 64 -21.15 34.38 -54.46
C ASN A 64 -21.05 35.78 -53.84
N LEU A 65 -19.81 36.22 -53.61
CA LEU A 65 -19.33 37.51 -54.13
C LEU A 65 -17.79 37.65 -54.02
N THR A 66 -17.24 37.80 -55.20
CA THR A 66 -16.04 38.58 -55.62
C THR A 66 -14.85 38.77 -54.70
N ARG A 67 -13.80 38.30 -55.23
CA ARG A 67 -12.36 38.44 -54.99
C ARG A 67 -11.92 39.88 -54.99
N GLN A 68 -11.40 40.40 -53.86
CA GLN A 68 -10.45 41.51 -53.85
C GLN A 68 -9.22 41.06 -53.07
N SER A 69 -8.11 40.99 -53.79
CA SER A 69 -6.77 40.70 -53.27
C SER A 69 -6.17 41.95 -52.64
N SER A 70 -6.04 41.98 -51.35
CA SER A 70 -5.10 42.87 -50.68
C SER A 70 -3.99 42.02 -50.07
N ARG A 71 -2.79 42.10 -50.67
CA ARG A 71 -1.53 41.57 -50.09
C ARG A 71 -1.23 42.36 -48.84
N ARG A 72 -1.49 41.77 -47.67
CA ARG A 72 -0.89 42.18 -46.41
C ARG A 72 0.36 41.36 -46.17
N ALA A 73 1.47 42.07 -45.96
CA ALA A 73 2.75 41.46 -45.53
C ALA A 73 2.54 40.77 -44.18
N PHE A 74 2.84 39.49 -44.16
CA PHE A 74 2.90 38.74 -42.88
C PHE A 74 4.16 39.17 -42.15
N HIS A 75 4.01 39.93 -41.07
CA HIS A 75 5.07 40.04 -40.05
C HIS A 75 5.19 38.67 -39.40
N SER A 76 6.37 38.06 -39.47
CA SER A 76 6.74 36.89 -38.73
C SER A 76 6.69 37.22 -37.24
N THR A 77 5.62 36.77 -36.56
CA THR A 77 5.62 36.71 -35.10
C THR A 77 6.71 35.74 -34.65
N PRO A 78 7.54 36.11 -33.67
CA PRO A 78 8.50 35.16 -33.12
C PRO A 78 7.72 34.00 -32.58
N THR A 79 7.98 32.80 -33.11
CA THR A 79 7.53 31.53 -32.53
C THR A 79 8.23 31.36 -31.21
N PHE A 80 7.54 31.71 -30.12
CA PHE A 80 7.94 31.21 -28.81
C PHE A 80 7.77 29.69 -28.89
N SER A 81 8.86 28.97 -29.02
CA SER A 81 8.93 27.55 -28.74
C SER A 81 8.65 27.40 -27.24
N PHE A 82 7.41 27.09 -26.88
CA PHE A 82 7.13 26.50 -25.60
C PHE A 82 7.85 25.15 -25.61
N GLU A 83 9.01 25.09 -24.98
CA GLU A 83 9.57 23.79 -24.57
C GLU A 83 8.48 23.10 -23.76
N ARG A 84 7.95 22.01 -24.31
CA ARG A 84 7.06 21.15 -23.53
C ARG A 84 7.88 20.71 -22.34
N PRO A 85 7.41 20.93 -21.10
CA PRO A 85 8.11 20.39 -19.94
C PRO A 85 8.32 18.89 -20.21
N SER A 86 9.53 18.42 -20.02
CA SER A 86 9.83 17.00 -20.09
C SER A 86 8.82 16.25 -19.21
N PRO A 87 8.26 15.13 -19.67
CA PRO A 87 7.32 14.38 -18.85
C PRO A 87 7.97 14.07 -17.50
N SER A 88 7.26 14.40 -16.42
CA SER A 88 7.75 14.15 -15.06
C SER A 88 8.00 12.66 -14.90
N LYS A 89 9.18 12.31 -14.40
CA LYS A 89 9.58 10.94 -14.15
C LYS A 89 9.37 10.64 -12.68
N ILE A 90 8.46 9.71 -12.40
CA ILE A 90 8.11 9.30 -11.04
C ILE A 90 8.92 8.06 -10.66
N SER A 91 9.63 8.16 -9.54
CA SER A 91 10.22 7.02 -8.85
C SER A 91 9.43 6.69 -7.58
N TYR A 92 9.53 5.44 -7.13
CA TYR A 92 8.74 4.96 -6.00
C TYR A 92 9.65 4.55 -4.84
N ARG A 93 9.31 5.03 -3.65
CA ARG A 93 9.94 4.63 -2.39
C ARG A 93 8.98 3.71 -1.66
N VAL A 94 9.43 2.48 -1.41
CA VAL A 94 8.54 1.42 -0.92
C VAL A 94 9.11 0.84 0.37
N ALA A 95 8.24 0.60 1.33
CA ALA A 95 8.54 -0.17 2.52
C ALA A 95 7.33 -1.03 2.91
N ALA A 96 7.59 -2.12 3.61
CA ALA A 96 6.58 -2.98 4.19
C ALA A 96 6.70 -3.02 5.71
N SER A 97 5.60 -3.36 6.37
CA SER A 97 5.59 -3.69 7.81
C SER A 97 4.60 -4.83 8.04
N SER A 98 5.01 -5.82 8.83
CA SER A 98 4.15 -6.98 9.10
C SER A 98 4.29 -7.47 10.54
N SER A 99 3.24 -8.13 11.04
CA SER A 99 3.24 -8.76 12.37
C SER A 99 2.27 -9.92 12.40
N GLY A 100 2.77 -11.10 12.65
CA GLY A 100 1.95 -12.30 12.81
C GLY A 100 0.97 -12.21 13.98
N LYS A 101 -0.14 -12.92 13.87
CA LYS A 101 -1.17 -13.09 14.91
C LYS A 101 -0.55 -13.54 16.23
N GLY A 102 -0.91 -12.86 17.33
CA GLY A 102 -0.36 -13.15 18.65
C GLY A 102 1.12 -12.77 18.84
N ARG A 103 1.82 -12.27 17.82
CA ARG A 103 3.21 -11.81 17.93
C ARG A 103 3.28 -10.39 18.49
N ARG A 104 4.39 -10.10 19.16
CA ARG A 104 4.70 -8.75 19.65
C ARG A 104 5.18 -7.89 18.48
N PHE A 105 4.55 -6.73 18.27
CA PHE A 105 4.96 -5.78 17.25
C PHE A 105 6.14 -4.90 17.72
N HIS A 106 7.14 -4.75 16.86
CA HIS A 106 8.30 -3.89 17.07
C HIS A 106 8.48 -2.97 15.84
N PRO A 107 8.18 -1.67 15.94
CA PRO A 107 8.13 -0.76 14.78
C PRO A 107 9.37 -0.78 13.88
N ILE A 108 10.56 -0.97 14.46
CA ILE A 108 11.83 -1.00 13.69
C ILE A 108 12.08 -2.39 13.11
N LYS A 109 11.90 -3.45 13.91
CA LYS A 109 12.18 -4.82 13.47
C LYS A 109 11.17 -5.38 12.48
N ASN A 110 9.93 -4.92 12.58
CA ASN A 110 8.83 -5.32 11.72
C ASN A 110 8.61 -4.36 10.55
N ALA A 111 9.60 -3.52 10.23
CA ALA A 111 9.60 -2.65 9.06
C ALA A 111 10.76 -3.01 8.12
N TYR A 112 10.48 -3.08 6.84
CA TYR A 112 11.38 -3.53 5.78
C TYR A 112 11.42 -2.49 4.68
N ASN A 113 12.59 -1.95 4.36
CA ASN A 113 12.77 -1.04 3.24
C ASN A 113 13.08 -1.83 1.97
N PHE A 114 12.46 -1.43 0.85
CA PHE A 114 12.80 -1.95 -0.45
C PHE A 114 14.00 -1.18 -1.02
N ASP A 115 15.00 -1.92 -1.44
CA ASP A 115 16.14 -1.43 -2.19
C ASP A 115 16.07 -2.05 -3.59
N PRO A 116 15.86 -1.24 -4.67
CA PRO A 116 15.82 -1.74 -6.03
C PRO A 116 17.15 -2.34 -6.50
N GLU A 117 18.26 -2.06 -5.80
CA GLU A 117 19.57 -2.61 -6.10
C GLU A 117 19.76 -4.03 -5.52
N VAL A 118 18.91 -4.42 -4.61
CA VAL A 118 18.92 -5.75 -3.98
C VAL A 118 17.79 -6.61 -4.57
N ASP A 119 17.65 -7.81 -4.03
CA ASP A 119 16.60 -8.76 -4.39
C ASP A 119 15.21 -8.28 -3.96
N ALA A 120 14.19 -8.95 -4.49
CA ALA A 120 12.82 -8.68 -4.12
C ALA A 120 12.63 -8.77 -2.59
N LEU A 121 11.89 -7.82 -2.04
CA LEU A 121 11.57 -7.75 -0.62
C LEU A 121 10.40 -8.70 -0.29
N GLY A 122 10.44 -9.30 0.90
CA GLY A 122 9.35 -10.11 1.45
C GLY A 122 9.33 -11.56 1.01
N VAL A 123 10.16 -11.95 0.05
CA VAL A 123 10.17 -13.28 -0.54
C VAL A 123 11.52 -13.97 -0.39
N SER A 124 11.51 -15.29 -0.24
CA SER A 124 12.71 -16.11 -0.17
C SER A 124 13.03 -16.76 -1.52
N LYS A 125 14.30 -16.69 -1.94
CA LYS A 125 14.79 -17.35 -3.14
C LYS A 125 15.17 -18.84 -2.94
N ASP A 126 15.05 -19.34 -1.72
CA ASP A 126 15.41 -20.71 -1.39
C ASP A 126 14.57 -21.71 -2.18
N LYS A 127 15.22 -22.61 -2.89
CA LYS A 127 14.54 -23.71 -3.57
C LYS A 127 14.01 -24.76 -2.61
N ASN A 128 14.64 -24.90 -1.44
CA ASN A 128 14.24 -25.86 -0.41
C ASN A 128 13.01 -25.33 0.36
N PRO A 129 11.87 -26.06 0.38
CA PRO A 129 10.66 -25.65 1.09
C PRO A 129 10.87 -25.36 2.59
N ILE A 130 11.75 -26.12 3.25
CA ILE A 130 12.05 -25.94 4.68
C ILE A 130 12.78 -24.62 4.91
N SER A 131 13.79 -24.32 4.06
CA SER A 131 14.51 -23.04 4.13
C SER A 131 13.59 -21.87 3.79
N ARG A 132 12.71 -22.01 2.78
CA ARG A 132 11.71 -21.00 2.46
C ARG A 132 10.83 -20.66 3.68
N ARG A 133 10.28 -21.68 4.35
CA ARG A 133 9.47 -21.49 5.55
C ARG A 133 10.24 -20.80 6.68
N ARG A 134 11.50 -21.18 6.88
CA ARG A 134 12.35 -20.63 7.97
C ARG A 134 12.70 -19.15 7.74
N ASN A 135 12.84 -18.74 6.48
CA ASN A 135 13.25 -17.40 6.07
C ASN A 135 12.09 -16.46 5.74
N ARG A 136 10.85 -16.85 6.05
CA ARG A 136 9.67 -15.98 5.90
C ARG A 136 9.77 -14.78 6.86
N PRO A 137 9.26 -13.60 6.46
CA PRO A 137 8.99 -12.53 7.41
C PRO A 137 8.07 -12.98 8.54
N ASP A 138 8.12 -12.30 9.69
CA ASP A 138 7.20 -12.58 10.81
C ASP A 138 5.83 -11.97 10.55
N SER A 139 5.15 -12.47 9.52
CA SER A 139 3.86 -11.99 9.02
C SER A 139 2.72 -13.00 9.24
N GLY A 140 3.00 -14.17 9.81
CA GLY A 140 1.99 -15.21 10.00
C GLY A 140 1.57 -15.87 8.69
N GLU A 141 0.26 -15.91 8.43
CA GLU A 141 -0.34 -16.43 7.20
C GLU A 141 -0.32 -15.39 6.06
N ASP A 142 -0.09 -14.12 6.41
CA ASP A 142 0.09 -13.01 5.48
C ASP A 142 1.44 -13.06 4.77
N ALA A 143 1.46 -12.57 3.53
CA ALA A 143 2.67 -12.41 2.75
C ALA A 143 2.66 -11.09 1.99
N PHE A 144 3.85 -10.60 1.64
CA PHE A 144 4.02 -9.46 0.76
C PHE A 144 5.21 -9.66 -0.17
N PHE A 145 5.22 -8.89 -1.25
CA PHE A 145 6.39 -8.74 -2.09
C PHE A 145 6.52 -7.31 -2.61
N VAL A 146 7.76 -6.90 -2.83
CA VAL A 146 8.10 -5.72 -3.63
C VAL A 146 9.26 -6.11 -4.53
N SER A 147 9.13 -5.82 -5.81
CA SER A 147 10.14 -6.18 -6.81
C SER A 147 10.23 -5.11 -7.88
N ARG A 148 11.43 -4.83 -8.37
CA ARG A 148 11.55 -4.13 -9.64
C ARG A 148 11.04 -5.02 -10.77
N ILE A 149 10.74 -4.40 -11.90
CA ILE A 149 10.31 -5.10 -13.12
C ILE A 149 11.49 -5.16 -14.10
N GLY A 150 11.77 -6.38 -14.62
CA GLY A 150 12.83 -6.63 -15.58
C GLY A 150 14.17 -7.04 -14.97
N ASN A 151 15.04 -7.60 -15.82
CA ASN A 151 16.34 -8.14 -15.44
C ASN A 151 17.45 -7.08 -15.59
N ARG A 152 18.44 -7.07 -14.68
CA ARG A 152 19.60 -6.15 -14.70
C ARG A 152 20.57 -6.33 -15.87
N ILE A 153 20.45 -7.42 -16.66
CA ILE A 153 21.51 -7.87 -17.55
C ILE A 153 21.48 -7.17 -18.92
N SER A 154 20.45 -6.41 -19.26
CA SER A 154 20.42 -5.69 -20.54
C SER A 154 21.09 -4.32 -20.41
N ASP A 155 22.26 -4.20 -21.05
CA ASP A 155 23.08 -2.97 -21.21
C ASP A 155 22.40 -1.83 -22.00
N HIS A 156 21.11 -1.96 -22.29
CA HIS A 156 20.33 -0.92 -22.96
C HIS A 156 19.64 -0.07 -21.89
N GLN A 157 19.77 1.24 -22.01
CA GLN A 157 19.10 2.31 -21.23
C GLN A 157 17.64 1.97 -20.92
N ASP A 158 17.43 1.15 -19.88
CA ASP A 158 16.12 0.58 -19.57
C ASP A 158 15.26 1.59 -18.82
N ASN A 159 14.25 2.11 -19.51
CA ASN A 159 13.12 2.79 -18.91
C ASN A 159 12.41 1.94 -17.82
N ASN A 160 12.75 0.64 -17.75
CA ASN A 160 12.20 -0.30 -16.77
C ASN A 160 12.83 -0.17 -15.37
N ALA A 161 14.00 0.48 -15.21
CA ALA A 161 14.75 0.52 -13.95
C ALA A 161 14.00 1.16 -12.78
N GLU A 162 12.90 1.85 -13.03
CA GLU A 162 12.11 2.58 -12.05
C GLU A 162 10.68 2.07 -11.87
N ALA A 163 10.27 1.10 -12.69
CA ALA A 163 8.99 0.42 -12.54
C ALA A 163 9.05 -0.62 -11.41
N VAL A 164 8.02 -0.65 -10.57
CA VAL A 164 7.95 -1.51 -9.39
C VAL A 164 6.65 -2.30 -9.38
N ALA A 165 6.75 -3.60 -9.11
CA ALA A 165 5.63 -4.47 -8.79
C ALA A 165 5.61 -4.72 -7.28
N PHE A 166 4.43 -4.72 -6.67
CA PHE A 166 4.25 -4.94 -5.25
C PHE A 166 2.89 -5.58 -4.97
N GLY A 167 2.75 -6.17 -3.80
CA GLY A 167 1.46 -6.71 -3.38
C GLY A 167 1.49 -7.36 -2.02
N VAL A 168 0.29 -7.68 -1.54
CA VAL A 168 0.03 -8.45 -0.34
C VAL A 168 -0.87 -9.63 -0.68
N ALA A 169 -0.79 -10.69 0.12
CA ALA A 169 -1.60 -11.89 0.01
C ALA A 169 -1.90 -12.40 1.43
N ASP A 170 -3.17 -12.56 1.75
CA ASP A 170 -3.63 -13.07 3.03
C ASP A 170 -4.00 -14.55 2.86
N GLY A 171 -3.30 -15.40 3.61
CA GLY A 171 -3.52 -16.84 3.59
C GLY A 171 -4.79 -17.23 4.35
N VAL A 172 -5.72 -17.88 3.67
CA VAL A 172 -7.03 -18.21 4.24
C VAL A 172 -6.92 -19.22 5.38
N GLY A 173 -7.08 -18.75 6.62
CA GLY A 173 -6.90 -19.50 7.86
C GLY A 173 -7.77 -20.75 7.99
N GLY A 174 -8.93 -20.83 7.31
CA GLY A 174 -9.81 -22.01 7.30
C GLY A 174 -9.16 -23.31 6.81
N TRP A 175 -8.06 -23.22 6.05
CA TRP A 175 -7.32 -24.38 5.60
C TRP A 175 -6.57 -25.12 6.72
N THR A 176 -6.30 -24.45 7.86
CA THR A 176 -5.67 -25.09 9.04
C THR A 176 -6.48 -26.27 9.57
N GLU A 177 -7.80 -26.24 9.47
CA GLU A 177 -8.69 -27.36 9.83
C GLU A 177 -8.39 -28.62 9.00
N SER A 178 -7.90 -28.43 7.77
CA SER A 178 -7.45 -29.49 6.87
C SER A 178 -5.99 -29.87 7.03
N ARG A 179 -5.30 -29.35 8.09
CA ARG A 179 -3.86 -29.53 8.35
C ARG A 179 -2.97 -28.99 7.22
N VAL A 180 -3.41 -27.92 6.59
CA VAL A 180 -2.67 -27.17 5.58
C VAL A 180 -2.17 -25.89 6.25
N ASP A 181 -0.93 -25.51 6.00
CA ASP A 181 -0.39 -24.21 6.41
C ASP A 181 -0.78 -23.16 5.36
N PRO A 182 -1.70 -22.21 5.66
CA PRO A 182 -2.14 -21.20 4.70
C PRO A 182 -0.98 -20.31 4.19
N ALA A 183 0.02 -20.10 5.03
CA ALA A 183 1.22 -19.35 4.67
C ALA A 183 2.03 -19.98 3.52
N ASP A 184 1.90 -21.28 3.24
CA ASP A 184 2.56 -21.89 2.09
C ASP A 184 2.00 -21.33 0.78
N PHE A 185 0.68 -21.10 0.73
CA PHE A 185 0.04 -20.55 -0.46
C PHE A 185 0.36 -19.06 -0.64
N SER A 186 0.10 -18.22 0.37
CA SER A 186 0.29 -16.77 0.29
C SER A 186 1.75 -16.38 0.00
N HIS A 187 2.71 -16.97 0.71
CA HIS A 187 4.14 -16.75 0.47
C HIS A 187 4.61 -17.32 -0.87
N GLY A 188 4.07 -18.48 -1.29
CA GLY A 188 4.32 -19.04 -2.61
C GLY A 188 3.86 -18.12 -3.72
N LEU A 189 2.62 -17.60 -3.60
CA LEU A 189 2.02 -16.67 -4.55
C LEU A 189 2.85 -15.39 -4.68
N CYS A 190 3.20 -14.75 -3.56
CA CYS A 190 4.06 -13.58 -3.55
C CYS A 190 5.45 -13.86 -4.14
N GLY A 191 6.04 -15.02 -3.83
CA GLY A 191 7.34 -15.43 -4.36
C GLY A 191 7.33 -15.58 -5.88
N TYR A 192 6.31 -16.22 -6.44
CA TYR A 192 6.18 -16.41 -7.88
C TYR A 192 5.83 -15.11 -8.62
N MET A 193 5.00 -14.24 -8.04
CA MET A 193 4.76 -12.91 -8.60
C MET A 193 6.05 -12.08 -8.64
N ALA A 194 6.83 -12.06 -7.56
CA ALA A 194 8.11 -11.37 -7.51
C ALA A 194 9.10 -11.92 -8.56
N GLN A 195 9.20 -13.24 -8.68
CA GLN A 195 10.04 -13.89 -9.68
C GLN A 195 9.61 -13.51 -11.12
N THR A 196 8.31 -13.55 -11.40
CA THR A 196 7.77 -13.17 -12.72
C THR A 196 8.08 -11.70 -13.04
N ALA A 197 7.92 -10.80 -12.08
CA ALA A 197 8.27 -9.39 -12.25
C ALA A 197 9.77 -9.21 -12.55
N GLN A 198 10.65 -9.87 -11.78
CA GLN A 198 12.11 -9.79 -11.96
C GLN A 198 12.58 -10.34 -13.32
N THR A 199 11.93 -11.40 -13.80
CA THR A 199 12.31 -12.05 -15.07
C THR A 199 11.52 -11.54 -16.26
N TRP A 200 10.77 -10.46 -16.10
CA TRP A 200 10.01 -9.84 -17.17
C TRP A 200 10.94 -9.27 -18.24
N HIS A 201 10.74 -9.65 -19.51
CA HIS A 201 11.63 -9.30 -20.61
C HIS A 201 11.08 -8.23 -21.55
N GLU A 202 9.77 -7.93 -21.42
CA GLU A 202 9.12 -6.89 -22.21
C GLU A 202 9.19 -5.53 -21.48
N PRO A 203 8.85 -4.41 -22.15
CA PRO A 203 8.67 -3.12 -21.48
C PRO A 203 7.71 -3.23 -20.30
N ALA A 204 8.02 -2.54 -19.20
CA ALA A 204 7.25 -2.61 -17.96
C ALA A 204 5.77 -2.20 -18.16
N GLU A 205 5.50 -1.34 -19.16
CA GLU A 205 4.15 -0.90 -19.51
C GLU A 205 3.25 -2.06 -20.01
N HIS A 206 3.83 -3.17 -20.40
CA HIS A 206 3.10 -4.37 -20.85
C HIS A 206 2.75 -5.31 -19.69
N LEU A 207 3.44 -5.20 -18.55
CA LEU A 207 3.11 -5.99 -17.37
C LEU A 207 1.86 -5.44 -16.69
N ARG A 208 0.82 -6.27 -16.59
CA ARG A 208 -0.42 -5.94 -15.90
C ARG A 208 -0.51 -6.68 -14.57
N PRO A 209 -1.02 -6.08 -13.49
CA PRO A 209 -1.10 -6.75 -12.18
C PRO A 209 -1.98 -8.00 -12.23
N LYS A 210 -3.05 -8.01 -13.02
CA LYS A 210 -3.89 -9.21 -13.21
C LYS A 210 -3.14 -10.34 -13.93
N GLN A 211 -2.28 -10.00 -14.89
CA GLN A 211 -1.42 -10.96 -15.59
C GLN A 211 -0.33 -11.50 -14.65
N LEU A 212 0.23 -10.63 -13.81
CA LEU A 212 1.20 -11.00 -12.78
C LEU A 212 0.57 -11.96 -11.76
N LEU A 213 -0.66 -11.67 -11.31
CA LEU A 213 -1.43 -12.53 -10.44
C LEU A 213 -1.72 -13.89 -11.08
N GLN A 214 -2.09 -13.91 -12.38
CA GLN A 214 -2.32 -15.16 -13.13
C GLN A 214 -1.05 -16.01 -13.18
N ALA A 215 0.08 -15.40 -13.54
CA ALA A 215 1.35 -16.13 -13.61
C ALA A 215 1.77 -16.67 -12.22
N GLY A 216 1.61 -15.88 -11.16
CA GLY A 216 1.87 -16.32 -9.78
C GLY A 216 0.99 -17.52 -9.39
N TYR A 217 -0.30 -17.45 -9.68
CA TYR A 217 -1.25 -18.52 -9.41
C TYR A 217 -0.95 -19.80 -10.19
N ASP A 218 -0.63 -19.70 -11.49
CA ASP A 218 -0.29 -20.84 -12.32
C ASP A 218 0.96 -21.57 -11.79
N HIS A 219 1.94 -20.83 -11.29
CA HIS A 219 3.13 -21.40 -10.65
C HIS A 219 2.80 -22.06 -9.31
N VAL A 220 1.91 -21.47 -8.49
CA VAL A 220 1.45 -22.11 -7.24
C VAL A 220 0.75 -23.42 -7.53
N VAL A 221 -0.13 -23.46 -8.53
CA VAL A 221 -0.84 -24.70 -8.94
C VAL A 221 0.14 -25.78 -9.44
N ALA A 222 1.22 -25.38 -10.11
CA ALA A 222 2.25 -26.28 -10.61
C ALA A 222 3.25 -26.72 -9.53
N ASP A 223 3.37 -26.03 -8.41
CA ASP A 223 4.30 -26.36 -7.31
C ASP A 223 3.79 -27.53 -6.47
N SER A 224 4.36 -28.72 -6.67
CA SER A 224 4.00 -29.93 -5.91
C SER A 224 4.25 -29.81 -4.40
N THR A 225 4.97 -28.80 -3.92
CA THR A 225 5.19 -28.55 -2.48
C THR A 225 4.02 -27.79 -1.85
N ILE A 226 3.21 -27.07 -2.66
CA ILE A 226 1.98 -26.38 -2.24
C ILE A 226 0.78 -27.26 -2.62
N ARG A 227 0.43 -28.19 -1.75
CA ARG A 227 -0.54 -29.23 -2.06
C ARG A 227 -2.00 -28.79 -1.97
N ALA A 228 -2.26 -27.80 -1.14
CA ALA A 228 -3.58 -27.23 -0.88
C ALA A 228 -3.39 -25.85 -0.27
N GLY A 229 -4.45 -25.07 -0.24
CA GLY A 229 -4.44 -23.74 0.39
C GLY A 229 -5.25 -22.75 -0.44
N GLY A 230 -5.40 -21.56 0.09
CA GLY A 230 -6.01 -20.44 -0.60
C GLY A 230 -5.50 -19.12 -0.04
N SER A 231 -5.68 -18.03 -0.82
CA SER A 231 -5.25 -16.70 -0.42
C SER A 231 -6.03 -15.63 -1.17
N THR A 232 -6.24 -14.50 -0.53
CA THR A 232 -6.58 -13.25 -1.20
C THR A 232 -5.36 -12.71 -1.95
N ALA A 233 -5.52 -11.64 -2.73
CA ALA A 233 -4.39 -10.93 -3.31
C ALA A 233 -4.74 -9.47 -3.65
N SER A 234 -3.87 -8.52 -3.28
CA SER A 234 -3.91 -7.15 -3.74
C SER A 234 -2.55 -6.81 -4.35
N VAL A 235 -2.51 -6.56 -5.66
CA VAL A 235 -1.27 -6.48 -6.45
C VAL A 235 -1.24 -5.18 -7.24
N GLY A 236 -0.08 -4.51 -7.28
CA GLY A 236 0.12 -3.28 -8.02
C GLY A 236 1.33 -3.34 -8.95
N VAL A 237 1.20 -2.65 -10.08
CA VAL A 237 2.29 -2.34 -11.02
C VAL A 237 2.35 -0.84 -11.18
N ALA A 238 3.48 -0.24 -10.79
CA ALA A 238 3.73 1.20 -10.82
C ALA A 238 4.77 1.54 -11.89
N LEU A 239 4.42 2.47 -12.77
CA LEU A 239 5.22 2.86 -13.94
C LEU A 239 5.86 4.24 -13.75
N PRO A 240 6.98 4.56 -14.43
CA PRO A 240 7.71 5.82 -14.27
C PRO A 240 6.93 7.08 -14.67
N ASP A 241 5.83 6.94 -15.39
CA ASP A 241 4.93 8.04 -15.73
C ASP A 241 3.87 8.35 -14.65
N GLY A 242 3.97 7.68 -13.49
CA GLY A 242 3.05 7.82 -12.37
C GLY A 242 1.78 6.97 -12.46
N ARG A 243 1.56 6.25 -13.55
CA ARG A 243 0.45 5.29 -13.64
C ARG A 243 0.70 4.11 -12.72
N VAL A 244 -0.30 3.79 -11.92
CA VAL A 244 -0.33 2.59 -11.09
C VAL A 244 -1.61 1.83 -11.40
N GLU A 245 -1.46 0.61 -11.86
CA GLU A 245 -2.58 -0.31 -12.05
C GLU A 245 -2.62 -1.27 -10.86
N LEU A 246 -3.80 -1.47 -10.29
CA LEU A 246 -4.06 -2.30 -9.12
C LEU A 246 -5.03 -3.41 -9.50
N ALA A 247 -4.73 -4.64 -9.09
CA ALA A 247 -5.65 -5.77 -9.16
C ALA A 247 -5.92 -6.27 -7.75
N ASN A 248 -7.20 -6.37 -7.36
CA ASN A 248 -7.63 -6.80 -6.04
C ASN A 248 -8.58 -7.99 -6.15
N LEU A 249 -8.27 -9.06 -5.42
CA LEU A 249 -9.12 -10.26 -5.27
C LEU A 249 -9.24 -10.56 -3.78
N GLY A 250 -10.45 -10.44 -3.26
CA GLY A 250 -10.75 -10.62 -1.84
C GLY A 250 -10.90 -9.30 -1.09
N ASP A 251 -10.65 -9.32 0.21
CA ASP A 251 -10.85 -8.23 1.18
C ASP A 251 -9.56 -7.56 1.66
N SER A 252 -8.38 -8.05 1.25
CA SER A 252 -7.18 -7.21 1.18
C SER A 252 -7.44 -6.01 0.29
N GLY A 253 -6.72 -4.90 0.48
CA GLY A 253 -7.09 -3.71 -0.28
C GLY A 253 -6.05 -2.60 -0.33
N THR A 254 -6.48 -1.46 -0.88
CA THR A 254 -5.64 -0.29 -1.12
C THR A 254 -6.30 1.01 -0.71
N VAL A 255 -5.50 1.96 -0.24
CA VAL A 255 -5.92 3.35 0.03
C VAL A 255 -4.86 4.31 -0.52
N LEU A 256 -5.25 5.23 -1.40
CA LEU A 256 -4.40 6.31 -1.91
C LEU A 256 -4.72 7.61 -1.17
N VAL A 257 -3.71 8.14 -0.51
CA VAL A 257 -3.78 9.42 0.21
C VAL A 257 -2.94 10.47 -0.52
N ARG A 258 -3.57 11.62 -0.81
CA ARG A 258 -2.94 12.78 -1.45
C ARG A 258 -3.27 14.03 -0.65
N ARG A 259 -2.24 14.76 -0.17
CA ARG A 259 -2.39 16.06 0.49
C ARG A 259 -3.53 16.08 1.53
N ALA A 260 -3.52 15.10 2.44
CA ALA A 260 -4.50 14.92 3.50
C ALA A 260 -5.94 14.62 3.03
N ALA A 261 -6.10 13.99 1.88
CA ALA A 261 -7.38 13.49 1.38
C ALA A 261 -7.26 12.05 0.84
N VAL A 262 -8.29 11.24 1.04
CA VAL A 262 -8.39 9.92 0.39
C VAL A 262 -8.85 10.12 -1.05
N HIS A 263 -8.02 9.73 -2.01
CA HIS A 263 -8.30 9.84 -3.45
C HIS A 263 -8.81 8.55 -4.07
N HIS A 264 -8.44 7.42 -3.48
CA HIS A 264 -8.90 6.10 -3.92
C HIS A 264 -8.88 5.14 -2.73
N TYR A 265 -9.80 4.19 -2.73
CA TYR A 265 -9.76 2.98 -1.91
C TYR A 265 -10.43 1.83 -2.66
N SER A 266 -9.94 0.61 -2.44
CA SER A 266 -10.53 -0.59 -3.01
C SER A 266 -11.81 -0.98 -2.26
N VAL A 267 -12.74 -1.60 -2.99
CA VAL A 267 -13.94 -2.21 -2.41
C VAL A 267 -13.64 -3.70 -2.20
N PRO A 268 -13.82 -4.25 -1.00
CA PRO A 268 -13.59 -5.67 -0.75
C PRO A 268 -14.54 -6.54 -1.57
N GLN A 269 -14.03 -7.67 -2.05
CA GLN A 269 -14.82 -8.68 -2.77
C GLN A 269 -15.06 -9.86 -1.83
N THR A 270 -16.31 -10.10 -1.49
CA THR A 270 -16.72 -11.15 -0.56
C THR A 270 -17.96 -11.90 -1.07
N HIS A 271 -18.03 -13.21 -0.81
CA HIS A 271 -19.23 -14.04 -1.03
C HIS A 271 -20.26 -13.86 0.08
N GLY A 272 -19.83 -13.40 1.25
CA GLY A 272 -20.63 -13.14 2.44
C GLY A 272 -19.77 -12.55 3.54
N PHE A 273 -20.34 -12.40 4.75
CA PHE A 273 -19.59 -11.91 5.89
C PHE A 273 -18.37 -12.78 6.19
N ASN A 274 -17.20 -12.16 6.32
CA ASN A 274 -15.92 -12.83 6.58
C ASN A 274 -15.63 -14.00 5.62
N THR A 275 -16.02 -13.84 4.36
CA THR A 275 -15.87 -14.89 3.33
C THR A 275 -15.36 -14.23 2.05
N PRO A 276 -14.05 -13.92 1.98
CA PRO A 276 -13.47 -13.23 0.83
C PRO A 276 -13.44 -14.09 -0.43
N TYR A 277 -13.37 -13.43 -1.59
CA TYR A 277 -12.90 -14.07 -2.80
C TYR A 277 -11.48 -14.57 -2.57
N GLN A 278 -11.17 -15.78 -3.00
CA GLN A 278 -9.88 -16.42 -2.76
C GLN A 278 -9.43 -17.29 -3.92
N LEU A 279 -8.16 -17.17 -4.28
CA LEU A 279 -7.49 -18.17 -5.09
C LEU A 279 -7.32 -19.44 -4.26
N SER A 280 -7.50 -20.61 -4.86
CA SER A 280 -7.42 -21.87 -4.12
C SER A 280 -6.76 -22.98 -4.93
N VAL A 281 -5.96 -23.82 -4.27
CA VAL A 281 -5.55 -25.14 -4.74
C VAL A 281 -6.27 -26.20 -3.93
N ILE A 282 -7.20 -26.89 -4.56
CA ILE A 282 -8.05 -27.90 -3.91
C ILE A 282 -7.65 -29.28 -4.41
N PRO A 283 -7.09 -30.17 -3.56
CA PRO A 283 -6.73 -31.52 -3.95
C PRO A 283 -7.95 -32.29 -4.51
N PRO A 284 -7.79 -33.10 -5.57
CA PRO A 284 -8.88 -33.86 -6.16
C PRO A 284 -9.64 -34.74 -5.15
N ARG A 285 -8.93 -35.32 -4.17
CA ARG A 285 -9.54 -36.11 -3.11
C ARG A 285 -10.49 -35.28 -2.24
N MET A 286 -10.11 -34.05 -1.86
CA MET A 286 -10.97 -33.18 -1.04
C MET A 286 -12.18 -32.72 -1.86
N ARG A 287 -11.99 -32.41 -3.14
CA ARG A 287 -13.07 -32.04 -4.07
C ARG A 287 -14.09 -33.20 -4.21
N ALA A 288 -13.60 -34.43 -4.35
CA ALA A 288 -14.46 -35.62 -4.41
C ALA A 288 -15.22 -35.86 -3.08
N GLN A 289 -14.58 -35.64 -1.93
CA GLN A 289 -15.26 -35.75 -0.63
C GLN A 289 -16.36 -34.69 -0.48
N ALA A 290 -16.07 -33.42 -0.80
CA ALA A 290 -17.07 -32.36 -0.72
C ALA A 290 -18.29 -32.64 -1.59
N SER A 291 -18.11 -33.17 -2.81
CA SER A 291 -19.23 -33.52 -3.72
C SER A 291 -20.13 -34.62 -3.16
N VAL A 292 -19.58 -35.57 -2.39
CA VAL A 292 -20.36 -36.65 -1.75
C VAL A 292 -21.19 -36.12 -0.57
N PHE A 293 -20.66 -35.15 0.19
CA PHE A 293 -21.32 -34.61 1.37
C PHE A 293 -22.14 -33.35 1.11
N GLY A 294 -22.27 -32.94 -0.18
CA GLY A 294 -23.04 -31.75 -0.58
C GLY A 294 -22.37 -30.42 -0.27
N GLY A 295 -21.06 -30.43 -0.02
CA GLY A 295 -20.25 -29.23 0.16
C GLY A 295 -19.63 -28.71 -1.15
N ALA A 296 -19.31 -27.43 -1.19
CA ALA A 296 -18.52 -26.78 -2.25
C ALA A 296 -17.38 -25.99 -1.61
N PHE A 297 -16.24 -25.98 -2.27
CA PHE A 297 -15.16 -25.07 -1.91
C PHE A 297 -15.37 -23.72 -2.61
N LEU A 298 -15.00 -22.65 -1.93
CA LEU A 298 -14.85 -21.35 -2.57
C LEU A 298 -13.59 -21.38 -3.43
N GLU A 299 -13.74 -21.01 -4.68
CA GLU A 299 -12.65 -21.03 -5.65
C GLU A 299 -12.87 -19.91 -6.67
N ASP A 300 -12.15 -18.81 -6.47
CA ASP A 300 -12.12 -17.71 -7.39
C ASP A 300 -10.81 -17.76 -8.19
N PHE A 301 -10.75 -17.01 -9.30
CA PHE A 301 -9.64 -17.07 -10.23
C PHE A 301 -9.05 -15.66 -10.45
N PRO A 302 -7.81 -15.54 -10.92
CA PRO A 302 -7.22 -14.22 -11.22
C PRO A 302 -8.05 -13.34 -12.14
N ARG A 303 -8.88 -13.93 -13.03
CA ARG A 303 -9.83 -13.19 -13.89
C ARG A 303 -10.90 -12.43 -13.11
N ASP A 304 -11.23 -12.87 -11.89
CA ASP A 304 -12.28 -12.31 -11.04
C ASP A 304 -11.77 -11.12 -10.23
N ALA A 305 -10.44 -10.87 -10.23
CA ALA A 305 -9.86 -9.70 -9.60
C ALA A 305 -10.41 -8.40 -10.22
N SER A 306 -10.81 -7.46 -9.39
CA SER A 306 -11.14 -6.10 -9.81
C SER A 306 -9.87 -5.35 -10.22
N VAL A 307 -9.95 -4.51 -11.27
CA VAL A 307 -8.81 -3.72 -11.74
C VAL A 307 -9.13 -2.25 -11.66
N THR A 308 -8.20 -1.48 -11.11
CA THR A 308 -8.30 -0.02 -10.99
C THR A 308 -7.00 0.62 -11.45
N ASN A 309 -7.12 1.76 -12.14
CA ASN A 309 -5.99 2.59 -12.53
C ASN A 309 -6.01 3.88 -11.73
N VAL A 310 -4.88 4.23 -11.14
CA VAL A 310 -4.67 5.48 -10.44
C VAL A 310 -3.45 6.19 -11.00
N GLN A 311 -3.46 7.54 -10.98
CA GLN A 311 -2.32 8.35 -11.34
C GLN A 311 -1.72 8.92 -10.08
N MET A 312 -0.55 8.42 -9.66
CA MET A 312 0.19 8.95 -8.53
C MET A 312 0.97 10.21 -8.93
N GLN A 313 1.02 11.16 -8.01
CA GLN A 313 1.74 12.43 -8.12
C GLN A 313 2.79 12.52 -7.02
N HIS A 314 3.73 13.44 -7.17
CA HIS A 314 4.73 13.72 -6.14
C HIS A 314 4.11 13.91 -4.76
N GLY A 315 4.59 13.14 -3.79
CA GLY A 315 4.12 13.17 -2.41
C GLY A 315 2.85 12.36 -2.12
N ASP A 316 2.29 11.65 -3.10
CA ASP A 316 1.22 10.70 -2.86
C ASP A 316 1.70 9.50 -2.06
N VAL A 317 0.83 8.96 -1.23
CA VAL A 317 1.08 7.77 -0.41
C VAL A 317 0.01 6.73 -0.72
N LEU A 318 0.42 5.61 -1.32
CA LEU A 318 -0.44 4.44 -1.53
C LEU A 318 -0.15 3.42 -0.45
N ILE A 319 -1.19 2.96 0.22
CA ILE A 319 -1.18 1.88 1.21
C ILE A 319 -1.83 0.66 0.58
N VAL A 320 -1.16 -0.49 0.65
CA VAL A 320 -1.71 -1.79 0.28
C VAL A 320 -1.62 -2.66 1.53
N ALA A 321 -2.73 -3.30 1.93
CA ALA A 321 -2.74 -4.05 3.18
C ALA A 321 -3.71 -5.23 3.14
N THR A 322 -3.50 -6.19 4.05
CA THR A 322 -4.39 -7.31 4.32
C THR A 322 -5.57 -6.88 5.20
N ASP A 323 -6.56 -7.77 5.35
CA ASP A 323 -7.78 -7.50 6.11
C ASP A 323 -7.50 -7.20 7.59
N GLY A 324 -6.43 -7.75 8.18
CA GLY A 324 -6.03 -7.42 9.55
C GLY A 324 -5.82 -5.92 9.80
N VAL A 325 -5.61 -5.13 8.75
CA VAL A 325 -5.66 -3.66 8.83
C VAL A 325 -7.08 -3.15 8.70
N PHE A 326 -7.82 -3.51 7.65
CA PHE A 326 -9.12 -2.93 7.31
C PHE A 326 -10.24 -3.38 8.26
N ASP A 327 -10.10 -4.52 8.89
CA ASP A 327 -10.99 -5.02 9.93
C ASP A 327 -10.88 -4.24 11.25
N ASN A 328 -9.74 -3.61 11.49
CA ASN A 328 -9.42 -2.95 12.74
C ASN A 328 -9.43 -1.42 12.66
N ILE A 329 -9.01 -0.85 11.53
CA ILE A 329 -8.98 0.61 11.30
C ILE A 329 -9.61 0.95 9.95
N ASN A 330 -10.40 2.02 9.92
CA ASN A 330 -11.06 2.45 8.70
C ASN A 330 -10.21 3.45 7.90
N ASN A 331 -10.64 3.78 6.67
CA ASN A 331 -9.93 4.69 5.78
C ASN A 331 -9.72 6.10 6.38
N GLN A 332 -10.59 6.57 7.27
CA GLN A 332 -10.44 7.87 7.95
C GLN A 332 -9.37 7.79 9.04
N ASP A 333 -9.25 6.66 9.73
CA ASP A 333 -8.17 6.43 10.69
C ASP A 333 -6.82 6.36 9.95
N ILE A 334 -6.74 5.64 8.84
CA ILE A 334 -5.55 5.59 7.96
C ILE A 334 -5.19 7.00 7.49
N LEU A 335 -6.15 7.78 7.01
CA LEU A 335 -5.95 9.16 6.58
C LEU A 335 -5.34 10.02 7.69
N LYS A 336 -5.86 9.94 8.92
CA LYS A 336 -5.34 10.70 10.08
C LYS A 336 -3.91 10.29 10.41
N LEU A 337 -3.61 8.98 10.44
CA LEU A 337 -2.29 8.45 10.72
C LEU A 337 -1.26 8.95 9.70
N ILE A 338 -1.55 8.76 8.42
CA ILE A 338 -0.66 9.20 7.32
C ILE A 338 -0.48 10.71 7.35
N THR A 339 -1.56 11.49 7.43
CA THR A 339 -1.50 12.95 7.45
C THR A 339 -0.68 13.45 8.62
N SER A 340 -0.93 12.93 9.83
CA SER A 340 -0.18 13.31 11.02
C SER A 340 1.32 13.04 10.85
N ARG A 341 1.71 11.86 10.38
CA ARG A 341 3.12 11.50 10.18
C ARG A 341 3.78 12.32 9.09
N MET A 342 3.12 12.54 7.95
CA MET A 342 3.63 13.36 6.86
C MET A 342 3.86 14.81 7.29
N ILE A 343 2.99 15.38 8.14
CA ILE A 343 3.17 16.73 8.68
C ILE A 343 4.26 16.75 9.75
N MET A 344 4.28 15.81 10.69
CA MET A 344 5.27 15.77 11.79
C MET A 344 6.70 15.60 11.27
N THR A 345 6.89 14.87 10.19
CA THR A 345 8.21 14.68 9.55
C THR A 345 8.58 15.83 8.61
N GLY A 346 7.70 16.81 8.39
CA GLY A 346 7.91 17.90 7.44
C GLY A 346 7.81 17.47 5.97
N ALA A 347 7.34 16.25 5.68
CA ALA A 347 7.09 15.79 4.31
C ALA A 347 5.90 16.50 3.67
N TRP A 348 4.90 16.86 4.48
CA TRP A 348 3.83 17.78 4.13
C TRP A 348 3.81 18.98 5.06
N THR A 349 3.36 20.12 4.54
CA THR A 349 3.20 21.37 5.29
C THR A 349 1.77 21.87 5.14
N ALA A 350 1.10 22.11 6.26
CA ALA A 350 -0.21 22.76 6.26
C ALA A 350 -0.02 24.26 5.99
N THR A 351 -0.76 24.81 5.04
CA THR A 351 -0.77 26.24 4.67
C THR A 351 -2.21 26.74 4.61
N ASP A 352 -2.40 28.05 4.53
CA ASP A 352 -3.75 28.64 4.39
C ASP A 352 -4.45 28.21 3.09
N SER A 353 -3.68 27.81 2.06
CA SER A 353 -4.19 27.30 0.78
C SER A 353 -4.36 25.80 0.73
N GLY A 354 -4.08 25.08 1.83
CA GLY A 354 -4.17 23.63 1.92
C GLY A 354 -2.84 22.96 2.24
N VAL A 355 -2.76 21.65 2.02
CA VAL A 355 -1.56 20.85 2.30
C VAL A 355 -0.63 20.86 1.09
N MET A 356 0.63 21.27 1.30
CA MET A 356 1.70 21.30 0.32
C MET A 356 2.71 20.18 0.57
N VAL A 357 3.30 19.65 -0.50
CA VAL A 357 4.39 18.66 -0.41
C VAL A 357 5.71 19.39 -0.25
N SER A 358 6.55 18.92 0.66
CA SER A 358 7.87 19.49 0.94
C SER A 358 8.84 19.22 -0.22
N LYS A 359 9.68 20.20 -0.54
CA LYS A 359 10.80 20.05 -1.48
C LYS A 359 11.83 19.01 -0.99
N ASN A 360 11.92 18.80 0.33
CA ASN A 360 12.85 17.86 0.95
C ASN A 360 12.32 16.42 1.00
N LEU A 361 11.15 16.14 0.40
CA LEU A 361 10.53 14.81 0.48
C LEU A 361 11.48 13.68 0.05
N ARG A 362 12.27 13.89 -1.02
CA ARG A 362 13.26 12.92 -1.51
C ARG A 362 14.28 12.56 -0.41
N ALA A 363 14.80 13.56 0.31
CA ALA A 363 15.76 13.33 1.38
C ALA A 363 15.13 12.54 2.55
N LEU A 364 13.89 12.86 2.93
CA LEU A 364 13.17 12.16 4.00
C LEU A 364 12.89 10.69 3.68
N THR A 365 12.81 10.32 2.40
CA THR A 365 12.60 8.94 1.95
C THR A 365 13.89 8.15 1.80
N ALA A 366 15.05 8.79 1.88
CA ALA A 366 16.36 8.13 1.87
C ALA A 366 16.68 7.47 3.23
N PRO A 367 17.52 6.42 3.26
CA PRO A 367 18.03 5.86 4.51
C PRO A 367 18.66 6.94 5.39
N GLY A 368 18.29 6.99 6.68
CA GLY A 368 18.77 8.01 7.62
C GLY A 368 18.19 9.43 7.42
N GLY A 369 17.39 9.67 6.39
CA GLY A 369 16.85 10.99 6.07
C GLY A 369 15.97 11.62 7.16
N LEU A 370 15.39 10.80 8.03
CA LEU A 370 14.58 11.26 9.16
C LEU A 370 15.41 11.64 10.40
N VAL A 371 16.65 11.21 10.51
CA VAL A 371 17.49 11.45 11.72
C VAL A 371 17.73 12.93 11.94
N GLY A 372 17.84 13.73 10.87
CA GLY A 372 18.01 15.19 10.93
C GLY A 372 16.69 15.98 10.98
N ALA A 373 15.56 15.35 10.65
CA ALA A 373 14.26 16.02 10.55
C ALA A 373 13.43 15.98 11.84
N LEU A 374 13.77 15.09 12.79
CA LEU A 374 13.10 15.01 14.08
C LEU A 374 13.63 16.11 15.01
N PRO A 375 12.76 16.91 15.66
CA PRO A 375 13.20 17.92 16.61
C PRO A 375 13.90 17.22 17.77
N THR A 376 15.19 17.50 17.93
CA THR A 376 15.93 17.08 19.12
C THR A 376 15.42 17.85 20.34
N SER A 377 15.07 17.17 21.39
CA SER A 377 14.57 17.78 22.66
C SER A 377 15.54 18.73 23.33
N SER A 378 16.76 18.90 22.79
CA SER A 378 17.84 19.70 23.38
C SER A 378 18.34 20.87 22.52
N GLY A 379 17.83 21.07 21.28
CA GLY A 379 18.26 22.20 20.44
C GLY A 379 19.76 22.22 20.05
N ALA A 380 20.51 21.17 20.37
CA ALA A 380 21.94 21.07 20.01
C ALA A 380 22.10 20.48 18.61
N PRO A 381 23.00 21.00 17.76
CA PRO A 381 23.33 20.36 16.49
C PRO A 381 23.93 18.98 16.75
N LEU A 382 23.45 18.00 15.98
CA LEU A 382 24.01 16.62 16.03
C LEU A 382 25.50 16.68 15.66
N PRO A 383 26.38 15.95 16.38
CA PRO A 383 27.79 15.89 16.03
C PRO A 383 27.94 15.31 14.62
N GLN A 384 28.71 15.99 13.78
CA GLN A 384 29.13 15.48 12.48
C GLN A 384 29.88 14.16 12.72
N ARG A 385 29.44 13.11 12.09
CA ARG A 385 30.05 11.77 12.19
C ARG A 385 31.33 11.73 11.37
N ASP A 386 32.43 11.41 11.99
CA ASP A 386 33.63 10.95 11.30
C ASP A 386 33.34 9.58 10.68
N SER A 387 33.59 9.49 9.38
CA SER A 387 33.41 8.30 8.53
C SER A 387 34.50 7.26 8.87
N THR A 388 34.30 6.46 9.91
CA THR A 388 35.10 5.28 10.16
C THR A 388 34.18 4.06 10.33
N ASP A 389 34.36 3.08 9.46
CA ASP A 389 33.95 1.67 9.38
C ASP A 389 33.16 1.09 10.58
N SER A 390 31.93 1.52 10.80
CA SER A 390 31.00 0.85 11.69
C SER A 390 29.79 0.39 10.89
N GLU A 391 29.38 -0.87 11.08
CA GLU A 391 28.14 -1.39 10.49
C GLU A 391 26.97 -0.41 10.72
N PRO A 392 26.12 -0.15 9.70
CA PRO A 392 25.00 0.77 9.81
C PRO A 392 24.09 0.32 10.95
N LYS A 393 23.84 1.22 11.91
CA LYS A 393 22.92 0.93 13.01
C LYS A 393 21.49 0.79 12.47
N PRO A 394 20.62 -0.02 13.09
CA PRO A 394 19.21 -0.15 12.68
C PRO A 394 18.48 1.19 12.56
N GLU A 395 18.89 2.20 13.33
CA GLU A 395 18.34 3.55 13.31
C GLU A 395 18.70 4.32 12.02
N ASP A 396 19.84 4.02 11.40
CA ASP A 396 20.30 4.65 10.16
C ASP A 396 19.50 4.14 8.94
N GLN A 397 18.71 3.07 9.09
CA GLN A 397 17.87 2.50 8.04
C GLN A 397 16.44 3.01 8.05
N VAL A 398 16.07 3.87 9.03
CA VAL A 398 14.71 4.40 9.14
C VAL A 398 14.45 5.42 8.03
N THR A 399 13.40 5.18 7.26
CA THR A 399 12.92 6.04 6.15
C THR A 399 11.50 6.49 6.41
N LEU A 400 11.02 7.52 5.69
CA LEU A 400 9.65 7.99 5.82
C LEU A 400 8.64 6.87 5.51
N GLN A 401 8.85 6.12 4.41
CA GLN A 401 7.96 5.03 4.02
C GLN A 401 7.92 3.91 5.08
N SER A 402 9.05 3.58 5.71
CA SER A 402 9.06 2.56 6.76
C SER A 402 8.35 3.02 8.05
N VAL A 403 8.46 4.30 8.39
CA VAL A 403 7.71 4.90 9.51
C VAL A 403 6.21 4.89 9.23
N LEU A 404 5.77 5.21 8.01
CA LEU A 404 4.36 5.16 7.65
C LEU A 404 3.82 3.72 7.71
N ALA A 405 4.53 2.75 7.14
CA ALA A 405 4.15 1.35 7.17
C ALA A 405 4.04 0.82 8.62
N ALA A 406 5.06 1.09 9.44
CA ALA A 406 5.06 0.69 10.85
C ALA A 406 3.97 1.42 11.68
N THR A 407 3.63 2.66 11.34
CA THR A 407 2.55 3.40 12.01
C THR A 407 1.19 2.76 11.74
N VAL A 408 0.89 2.45 10.48
CA VAL A 408 -0.39 1.79 10.11
C VAL A 408 -0.47 0.40 10.72
N ALA A 409 0.58 -0.43 10.57
CA ALA A 409 0.62 -1.77 11.12
C ALA A 409 0.51 -1.77 12.65
N GLY A 410 1.20 -0.85 13.33
CA GLY A 410 1.18 -0.72 14.79
C GLY A 410 -0.19 -0.30 15.33
N GLU A 411 -0.87 0.66 14.69
CA GLU A 411 -2.22 1.07 15.08
C GLU A 411 -3.24 -0.06 14.85
N ALA A 412 -3.17 -0.75 13.71
CA ALA A 412 -4.01 -1.91 13.43
C ALA A 412 -3.78 -3.01 14.48
N LYS A 413 -2.51 -3.26 14.86
CA LYS A 413 -2.17 -4.24 15.91
C LYS A 413 -2.72 -3.87 17.28
N MET A 414 -2.66 -2.59 17.65
CA MET A 414 -3.26 -2.10 18.91
C MET A 414 -4.78 -2.19 18.87
N ALA A 415 -5.39 -1.79 17.76
CA ALA A 415 -6.84 -1.83 17.57
C ALA A 415 -7.37 -3.29 17.59
N SER A 416 -6.59 -4.25 17.05
CA SER A 416 -7.00 -5.65 16.98
C SER A 416 -7.22 -6.31 18.34
N VAL A 417 -6.54 -5.82 19.38
CA VAL A 417 -6.64 -6.33 20.76
C VAL A 417 -7.47 -5.42 21.69
N ASP A 418 -7.97 -4.31 21.19
CA ASP A 418 -8.79 -3.37 21.98
C ASP A 418 -10.25 -3.77 21.95
N TYR A 419 -10.71 -4.43 23.03
CA TYR A 419 -12.11 -4.82 23.20
C TYR A 419 -13.09 -3.67 23.49
N ARG A 420 -12.58 -2.44 23.70
CA ARG A 420 -13.40 -1.25 24.01
C ARG A 420 -13.81 -0.47 22.77
N ARG A 421 -13.10 -0.67 21.66
CA ARG A 421 -13.32 0.03 20.40
C ARG A 421 -13.83 -0.96 19.34
N ASP A 422 -15.09 -0.85 18.96
CA ASP A 422 -15.63 -1.62 17.85
C ASP A 422 -14.99 -1.16 16.54
N GLY A 423 -14.13 -2.01 15.98
CA GLY A 423 -13.52 -1.83 14.66
C GLY A 423 -14.55 -1.99 13.53
N PRO A 424 -14.12 -1.82 12.26
CA PRO A 424 -14.97 -2.08 11.09
C PRO A 424 -15.57 -3.49 11.11
N PHE A 425 -14.76 -4.52 11.40
CA PHE A 425 -15.22 -5.91 11.49
C PHE A 425 -16.34 -6.10 12.53
N ALA A 426 -16.15 -5.57 13.76
CA ALA A 426 -17.15 -5.72 14.80
C ALA A 426 -18.50 -5.09 14.42
N LYS A 427 -18.46 -3.90 13.78
CA LYS A 427 -19.66 -3.21 13.28
C LYS A 427 -20.36 -4.00 12.17
N GLU A 428 -19.60 -4.65 11.32
CA GLU A 428 -20.14 -5.48 10.25
C GLU A 428 -20.72 -6.78 10.82
N ALA A 429 -20.01 -7.45 11.73
CA ALA A 429 -20.50 -8.64 12.44
C ALA A 429 -21.84 -8.37 13.14
N GLN A 430 -21.97 -7.28 13.88
CA GLN A 430 -23.20 -6.87 14.56
C GLN A 430 -24.35 -6.58 13.57
N ARG A 431 -24.05 -6.14 12.37
CA ARG A 431 -25.03 -5.90 11.30
C ARG A 431 -25.51 -7.19 10.64
N TYR A 432 -24.60 -8.15 10.41
CA TYR A 432 -24.96 -9.46 9.83
C TYR A 432 -25.63 -10.39 10.83
N TYR A 433 -25.19 -10.34 12.09
CA TYR A 433 -25.69 -11.18 13.19
C TYR A 433 -26.14 -10.31 14.36
N PRO A 434 -27.34 -9.68 14.29
CA PRO A 434 -27.79 -8.73 15.30
C PRO A 434 -27.94 -9.32 16.72
N GLY A 435 -27.94 -10.65 16.84
CA GLY A 435 -27.97 -11.36 18.14
C GLY A 435 -26.60 -11.75 18.67
N ASP A 436 -25.55 -11.57 17.88
CA ASP A 436 -24.18 -11.89 18.25
C ASP A 436 -23.48 -10.63 18.76
N TYR A 437 -23.02 -10.66 20.00
CA TYR A 437 -22.41 -9.50 20.66
C TYR A 437 -20.91 -9.40 20.40
N TYR A 438 -20.47 -9.62 19.15
CA TYR A 438 -19.07 -9.41 18.81
C TYR A 438 -18.66 -7.96 19.05
N ARG A 439 -17.59 -7.73 19.82
CA ARG A 439 -17.07 -6.41 20.18
C ARG A 439 -15.58 -6.35 20.09
N GLY A 440 -15.10 -5.12 19.88
CA GLY A 440 -13.68 -4.82 19.86
C GLY A 440 -13.02 -5.05 18.51
N GLY A 441 -11.72 -5.26 18.54
CA GLY A 441 -10.93 -5.56 17.36
C GLY A 441 -11.00 -7.04 16.96
N LYS A 442 -10.55 -7.35 15.74
CA LYS A 442 -10.31 -8.72 15.25
C LYS A 442 -8.82 -8.99 15.32
N VAL A 443 -8.39 -9.92 16.17
CA VAL A 443 -6.98 -10.33 16.27
C VAL A 443 -6.61 -11.13 15.02
N ASP A 444 -5.73 -10.55 14.19
CA ASP A 444 -5.30 -11.17 12.94
C ASP A 444 -3.81 -10.93 12.65
N ASP A 445 -3.32 -11.59 11.59
CA ASP A 445 -2.09 -11.24 10.92
C ASP A 445 -2.22 -9.85 10.31
N ILE A 446 -1.14 -9.11 10.22
CA ILE A 446 -1.14 -7.74 9.70
C ILE A 446 0.02 -7.59 8.73
N CYS A 447 -0.29 -7.18 7.52
CA CYS A 447 0.69 -6.84 6.52
C CYS A 447 0.34 -5.54 5.80
N VAL A 448 1.31 -4.64 5.69
CA VAL A 448 1.18 -3.32 5.07
C VAL A 448 2.35 -3.06 4.15
N VAL A 449 2.07 -2.64 2.92
CA VAL A 449 3.05 -2.08 1.98
C VAL A 449 2.69 -0.61 1.75
N VAL A 450 3.66 0.28 1.90
CA VAL A 450 3.53 1.71 1.64
C VAL A 450 4.40 2.10 0.46
N VAL A 451 3.80 2.80 -0.51
CA VAL A 451 4.45 3.32 -1.71
C VAL A 451 4.33 4.84 -1.73
N ILE A 452 5.46 5.55 -1.77
CA ILE A 452 5.51 7.02 -1.91
C ILE A 452 6.02 7.36 -3.30
N ALA A 453 5.30 8.22 -4.02
CA ALA A 453 5.70 8.71 -5.34
C ALA A 453 6.60 9.94 -5.22
N ILE A 454 7.74 9.92 -5.90
CA ILE A 454 8.71 11.01 -5.96
C ILE A 454 8.87 11.45 -7.43
N ASP A 455 8.65 12.72 -7.71
CA ASP A 455 8.97 13.31 -9.01
C ASP A 455 10.47 13.63 -9.07
N ASP A 456 11.17 12.95 -9.96
CA ASP A 456 12.62 13.08 -10.13
C ASP A 456 13.01 14.35 -10.88
N GLY A 457 12.08 15.00 -11.58
CA GLY A 457 12.27 16.27 -12.26
C GLY A 457 12.24 17.50 -11.33
N ILE A 458 11.77 17.34 -10.08
CA ILE A 458 11.81 18.40 -9.08
C ILE A 458 13.23 18.42 -8.50
N ALA A 459 14.09 19.30 -9.07
CA ALA A 459 15.46 19.48 -8.62
C ALA A 459 15.51 19.99 -7.16
N ALA A 460 16.42 19.44 -6.37
CA ALA A 460 16.70 19.92 -5.01
C ALA A 460 17.26 21.36 -4.97
N ASP A 461 17.64 21.91 -6.11
CA ASP A 461 18.48 23.12 -6.26
C ASP A 461 17.71 24.42 -6.54
N GLN A 462 16.43 24.49 -6.25
CA GLN A 462 15.71 25.78 -6.25
C GLN A 462 15.23 26.14 -4.84
N VAL A 463 16.19 26.31 -3.94
CA VAL A 463 16.02 26.96 -2.64
C VAL A 463 16.75 28.29 -2.63
#